data_89550e2c584639930a0fb2908b1b1e61
#
_entry.id   89550e2c584639930a0fb2908b1b1e61
#
_cell.length_a   1.000
_cell.length_b   1.000
_cell.length_c   1.000
_cell.angle_alpha   90.00
_cell.angle_beta   90.00
_cell.angle_gamma   90.00
#
_symmetry.space_group_name_H-M   'P 1'
#
loop_
_entity.id
_entity.type
_entity.pdbx_description
1 polymer ?
#
loop_
_entity_poly.entity_id
_entity_poly.type
_entity_poly.pdbx_seq_one_letter_code
_entity_poly.pdbx_strand_id
1 'polypeptide(L)'
;MHSRIDQTFASTSTSMTLAQRMGTTPHISPLLMKAGRIGLKQPEDLEKLAVHRGLRYYDSYGDTMSLPHDQAGPSIIAKEDTLSNEELALALISLATPYSLQRLRMSAAMIAAQGNKPETIAFLAKRERSEPIVRHIAQCGSQAEPNNPFWKKLLALLPQTPAPAIDVLPHLTRFVAMTGLTRAGKGNRMQWIRPTKP
;
A
#
# COMPACT_ATOMS: atom_id res chain seq x y z
N MET A 1 13.38 -51.82 -20.09
CA MET A 1 13.32 -51.04 -18.84
C MET A 1 13.89 -49.67 -19.12
N HIS A 2 13.03 -48.68 -19.41
CA HIS A 2 13.45 -47.29 -19.63
C HIS A 2 12.87 -46.49 -18.49
N SER A 3 13.75 -46.02 -17.61
CA SER A 3 13.41 -45.12 -16.51
C SER A 3 13.23 -43.73 -17.04
N ARG A 4 12.00 -43.21 -17.03
CA ARG A 4 11.70 -41.78 -17.25
C ARG A 4 12.03 -41.04 -15.97
N ILE A 5 13.01 -40.15 -16.04
CA ILE A 5 13.29 -39.15 -15.01
C ILE A 5 12.35 -37.97 -15.29
N ASP A 6 11.28 -37.88 -14.49
CA ASP A 6 10.42 -36.71 -14.44
C ASP A 6 11.21 -35.55 -13.78
N GLN A 7 11.72 -34.67 -14.61
CA GLN A 7 12.26 -33.37 -14.15
C GLN A 7 11.06 -32.44 -13.90
N THR A 8 10.62 -32.40 -12.66
CA THR A 8 9.67 -31.39 -12.20
C THR A 8 10.42 -30.06 -12.12
N PHE A 9 10.28 -29.24 -13.17
CA PHE A 9 10.72 -27.85 -13.12
C PHE A 9 9.81 -27.09 -12.16
N ALA A 10 10.26 -26.91 -10.93
CA ALA A 10 9.69 -25.93 -10.03
C ALA A 10 9.95 -24.54 -10.63
N SER A 11 8.97 -24.01 -11.35
CA SER A 11 8.96 -22.61 -11.79
C SER A 11 8.83 -21.72 -10.56
N THR A 12 9.95 -21.32 -9.98
CA THR A 12 9.99 -20.19 -9.06
C THR A 12 9.63 -18.94 -9.86
N SER A 13 8.35 -18.63 -9.87
CA SER A 13 7.82 -17.38 -10.40
C SER A 13 8.42 -16.23 -9.57
N THR A 14 9.56 -15.71 -10.01
CA THR A 14 10.16 -14.52 -9.41
C THR A 14 9.22 -13.35 -9.71
N SER A 15 8.38 -12.98 -8.76
CA SER A 15 7.45 -11.88 -8.92
C SER A 15 8.23 -10.58 -9.13
N MET A 16 7.89 -9.84 -10.18
CA MET A 16 8.49 -8.56 -10.53
C MET A 16 8.36 -7.57 -9.37
N THR A 17 9.45 -6.89 -9.01
CA THR A 17 9.43 -5.85 -7.97
C THR A 17 8.68 -4.60 -8.45
N LEU A 18 8.26 -3.77 -7.50
CA LEU A 18 7.62 -2.49 -7.83
C LEU A 18 8.58 -1.57 -8.61
N ALA A 19 9.88 -1.57 -8.28
CA ALA A 19 10.88 -0.83 -9.04
C ALA A 19 10.96 -1.28 -10.50
N GLN A 20 11.01 -2.58 -10.75
CA GLN A 20 11.00 -3.13 -12.11
C GLN A 20 9.72 -2.75 -12.87
N ARG A 21 8.57 -2.78 -12.20
CA ARG A 21 7.29 -2.37 -12.77
C ARG A 21 7.27 -0.89 -13.13
N MET A 22 7.91 -0.05 -12.33
CA MET A 22 8.04 1.40 -12.53
C MET A 22 9.16 1.77 -13.53
N GLY A 23 9.94 0.81 -14.03
CA GLY A 23 11.09 1.08 -14.88
C GLY A 23 12.23 1.82 -14.16
N THR A 24 12.33 1.65 -12.83
CA THR A 24 13.36 2.28 -12.00
C THR A 24 14.30 1.26 -11.38
N THR A 25 15.46 1.72 -10.90
CA THR A 25 16.40 0.86 -10.20
C THR A 25 15.95 0.59 -8.77
N PRO A 26 16.05 -0.65 -8.28
CA PRO A 26 15.87 -0.95 -6.87
C PRO A 26 16.86 -0.15 -6.01
N HIS A 27 16.42 0.26 -4.83
CA HIS A 27 17.28 0.87 -3.84
C HIS A 27 17.03 0.24 -2.46
N ILE A 28 17.99 0.42 -1.56
CA ILE A 28 17.80 -0.03 -0.17
C ILE A 28 16.81 0.90 0.51
N SER A 29 15.67 0.36 0.93
CA SER A 29 14.63 1.12 1.63
C SER A 29 14.97 1.27 3.12
N PRO A 30 15.20 2.48 3.62
CA PRO A 30 15.36 2.73 5.04
C PRO A 30 14.17 2.28 5.89
N LEU A 31 12.96 2.39 5.36
CA LEU A 31 11.75 1.95 6.07
C LEU A 31 11.66 0.43 6.19
N LEU A 32 12.03 -0.32 5.13
CA LEU A 32 12.10 -1.78 5.23
C LEU A 32 13.21 -2.23 6.19
N MET A 33 14.33 -1.50 6.26
CA MET A 33 15.35 -1.78 7.25
C MET A 33 14.85 -1.54 8.68
N LYS A 34 14.12 -0.43 8.91
CA LYS A 34 13.45 -0.15 10.19
C LYS A 34 12.44 -1.25 10.53
N ALA A 35 11.57 -1.62 9.58
CA ALA A 35 10.60 -2.69 9.72
C ALA A 35 11.27 -4.02 10.11
N GLY A 36 12.35 -4.40 9.44
CA GLY A 36 13.11 -5.62 9.72
C GLY A 36 13.69 -5.66 11.14
N ARG A 37 14.16 -4.51 11.69
CA ARG A 37 14.68 -4.41 13.06
C ARG A 37 13.61 -4.66 14.11
N ILE A 38 12.36 -4.30 13.85
CA ILE A 38 11.22 -4.53 14.75
C ILE A 38 10.50 -5.86 14.47
N GLY A 39 11.07 -6.71 13.61
CA GLY A 39 10.57 -8.05 13.35
C GLY A 39 9.62 -8.19 12.15
N LEU A 40 9.30 -7.11 11.45
CA LEU A 40 8.48 -7.13 10.21
C LEU A 40 9.40 -7.40 9.02
N LYS A 41 9.64 -8.68 8.74
CA LYS A 41 10.64 -9.10 7.73
C LYS A 41 10.06 -9.35 6.36
N GLN A 42 8.76 -9.64 6.29
CA GLN A 42 8.05 -9.96 5.06
C GLN A 42 7.05 -8.87 4.70
N PRO A 43 6.75 -8.66 3.42
CA PRO A 43 5.72 -7.71 3.00
C PRO A 43 4.35 -7.97 3.66
N GLU A 44 4.03 -9.23 3.90
CA GLU A 44 2.80 -9.68 4.56
C GLU A 44 2.72 -9.23 6.02
N ASP A 45 3.86 -9.04 6.69
CA ASP A 45 3.88 -8.52 8.07
C ASP A 45 3.45 -7.06 8.11
N LEU A 46 3.81 -6.28 7.08
CA LEU A 46 3.35 -4.89 6.93
C LEU A 46 1.83 -4.83 6.66
N GLU A 47 1.31 -5.75 5.86
CA GLU A 47 -0.13 -5.87 5.59
C GLU A 47 -0.89 -6.21 6.86
N LYS A 48 -0.42 -7.18 7.64
CA LYS A 48 -1.00 -7.54 8.94
C LYS A 48 -1.01 -6.37 9.92
N LEU A 49 0.09 -5.62 9.99
CA LEU A 49 0.15 -4.43 10.84
C LEU A 49 -0.86 -3.37 10.42
N ALA A 50 -1.03 -3.13 9.10
CA ALA A 50 -2.02 -2.18 8.59
C ALA A 50 -3.45 -2.60 8.96
N VAL A 51 -3.78 -3.89 8.82
CA VAL A 51 -5.08 -4.44 9.24
C VAL A 51 -5.30 -4.30 10.74
N HIS A 52 -4.27 -4.59 11.54
CA HIS A 52 -4.34 -4.42 13.00
C HIS A 52 -4.63 -2.96 13.41
N ARG A 53 -4.17 -1.98 12.63
CA ARG A 53 -4.49 -0.57 12.82
C ARG A 53 -5.88 -0.16 12.34
N GLY A 54 -6.69 -1.10 11.88
CA GLY A 54 -8.07 -0.87 11.49
C GLY A 54 -8.28 -0.63 10.00
N LEU A 55 -7.26 -0.86 9.17
CA LEU A 55 -7.47 -0.89 7.72
C LEU A 55 -8.42 -2.03 7.37
N ARG A 56 -9.47 -1.74 6.59
CA ARG A 56 -10.48 -2.73 6.19
C ARG A 56 -10.70 -2.70 4.69
N TYR A 57 -11.01 -3.88 4.13
CA TYR A 57 -11.50 -4.06 2.77
C TYR A 57 -12.96 -4.48 2.81
N TYR A 58 -13.71 -4.00 1.81
CA TYR A 58 -15.01 -4.56 1.49
C TYR A 58 -14.89 -5.31 0.17
N ASP A 59 -15.48 -6.48 0.08
CA ASP A 59 -15.66 -7.14 -1.19
C ASP A 59 -16.86 -6.56 -1.94
N SER A 60 -17.08 -7.03 -3.17
CA SER A 60 -18.19 -6.58 -4.02
C SER A 60 -19.57 -6.99 -3.51
N TYR A 61 -19.65 -7.81 -2.47
CA TYR A 61 -20.89 -8.31 -1.87
C TYR A 61 -21.24 -7.65 -0.54
N GLY A 62 -20.44 -6.72 -0.07
CA GLY A 62 -20.72 -6.00 1.19
C GLY A 62 -20.24 -6.72 2.44
N ASP A 63 -19.66 -7.89 2.31
CA ASP A 63 -19.01 -8.56 3.42
C ASP A 63 -17.64 -7.91 3.67
N THR A 64 -17.35 -7.66 4.93
CA THR A 64 -16.02 -7.27 5.33
C THR A 64 -15.12 -8.48 5.10
N MET A 65 -14.34 -8.46 4.02
CA MET A 65 -13.28 -9.44 3.91
C MET A 65 -12.29 -9.17 5.03
N SER A 66 -12.43 -9.91 6.10
CA SER A 66 -11.31 -10.19 6.96
C SER A 66 -10.25 -10.79 6.05
N LEU A 67 -9.13 -10.10 5.89
CA LEU A 67 -7.99 -10.76 5.23
C LEU A 67 -7.78 -12.10 5.95
N PRO A 68 -7.31 -13.16 5.26
CA PRO A 68 -7.15 -14.51 5.85
C PRO A 68 -6.27 -14.56 7.11
N HIS A 69 -5.92 -13.44 7.67
CA HIS A 69 -5.06 -13.23 8.82
C HIS A 69 -5.79 -12.89 10.12
N ASP A 70 -7.13 -13.01 10.17
CA ASP A 70 -7.88 -12.96 11.45
C ASP A 70 -7.57 -14.16 12.36
N GLN A 71 -6.82 -15.13 11.88
CA GLN A 71 -6.21 -16.09 12.78
C GLN A 71 -5.04 -15.40 13.48
N ALA A 72 -5.31 -14.97 14.69
CA ALA A 72 -4.38 -14.39 15.61
C ALA A 72 -3.05 -15.16 15.65
N GLY A 73 -2.11 -14.75 14.85
CA GLY A 73 -0.72 -15.07 15.09
C GLY A 73 -0.27 -14.33 16.34
N PRO A 74 0.68 -14.87 17.11
CA PRO A 74 1.10 -14.32 18.37
C PRO A 74 1.52 -12.86 18.21
N SER A 75 0.96 -12.05 19.04
CA SER A 75 1.42 -10.74 19.50
C SER A 75 2.74 -10.24 18.87
N ILE A 76 2.67 -9.63 17.69
CA ILE A 76 3.78 -8.84 17.11
C ILE A 76 3.77 -7.43 17.75
N ILE A 77 3.13 -7.27 18.90
CA ILE A 77 2.82 -5.96 19.44
C ILE A 77 3.46 -5.78 20.78
N ALA A 78 4.07 -4.67 20.87
CA ALA A 78 4.55 -3.91 22.00
C ALA A 78 6.07 -3.87 22.07
N LYS A 79 6.67 -3.15 21.15
CA LYS A 79 7.88 -2.39 21.46
C LYS A 79 7.63 -0.95 21.03
N GLU A 80 8.07 -0.02 21.86
CA GLU A 80 7.91 1.43 21.73
C GLU A 80 8.47 2.02 20.40
N ASP A 81 9.03 1.20 19.56
CA ASP A 81 9.65 1.58 18.27
C ASP A 81 8.85 1.04 17.09
N THR A 82 7.58 1.38 17.02
CA THR A 82 6.70 1.00 15.90
C THR A 82 6.85 1.97 14.73
N LEU A 83 6.52 1.50 13.51
CA LEU A 83 6.36 2.40 12.37
C LEU A 83 5.17 3.34 12.62
N SER A 84 5.29 4.63 12.27
CA SER A 84 4.11 5.51 12.21
C SER A 84 3.18 5.08 11.07
N ASN A 85 1.96 5.64 11.01
CA ASN A 85 1.05 5.35 9.89
C ASN A 85 1.64 5.83 8.55
N GLU A 86 2.32 6.97 8.53
CA GLU A 86 3.01 7.48 7.36
C GLU A 86 4.16 6.55 6.95
N GLU A 87 4.97 6.09 7.90
CA GLU A 87 6.06 5.16 7.64
C GLU A 87 5.55 3.81 7.11
N LEU A 88 4.48 3.27 7.71
CA LEU A 88 3.86 2.03 7.25
C LEU A 88 3.27 2.18 5.84
N ALA A 89 2.60 3.30 5.56
CA ALA A 89 2.09 3.60 4.24
C ALA A 89 3.20 3.53 3.17
N LEU A 90 4.34 4.17 3.42
CA LEU A 90 5.46 4.20 2.48
C LEU A 90 6.21 2.86 2.41
N ALA A 91 6.31 2.11 3.52
CA ALA A 91 6.89 0.77 3.54
C ALA A 91 6.09 -0.21 2.66
N LEU A 92 4.74 -0.13 2.66
CA LEU A 92 3.87 -0.96 1.82
C LEU A 92 4.10 -0.76 0.31
N ILE A 93 4.54 0.42 -0.12
CA ILE A 93 4.85 0.75 -1.52
C ILE A 93 6.34 0.88 -1.78
N SER A 94 7.18 0.27 -0.94
CA SER A 94 8.62 0.28 -1.18
C SER A 94 8.95 -0.34 -2.54
N LEU A 95 9.81 0.34 -3.29
CA LEU A 95 10.27 -0.10 -4.61
C LEU A 95 10.99 -1.45 -4.57
N ALA A 96 11.54 -1.84 -3.41
CA ALA A 96 12.24 -3.11 -3.22
C ALA A 96 11.31 -4.31 -3.03
N THR A 97 10.01 -4.10 -2.78
CA THR A 97 9.05 -5.20 -2.57
C THR A 97 8.48 -5.73 -3.90
N PRO A 98 8.00 -6.98 -3.94
CA PRO A 98 7.26 -7.49 -5.09
C PRO A 98 6.07 -6.59 -5.42
N TYR A 99 5.76 -6.43 -6.71
CA TYR A 99 4.58 -5.67 -7.12
C TYR A 99 3.29 -6.29 -6.56
N SER A 100 2.47 -5.49 -5.91
CA SER A 100 1.17 -5.90 -5.39
C SER A 100 0.16 -4.75 -5.48
N LEU A 101 -0.91 -4.97 -6.23
CA LEU A 101 -2.01 -4.02 -6.32
C LEU A 101 -2.72 -3.85 -4.97
N GLN A 102 -2.77 -4.90 -4.17
CA GLN A 102 -3.32 -4.86 -2.82
C GLN A 102 -2.52 -3.91 -1.94
N ARG A 103 -1.19 -4.05 -1.87
CA ARG A 103 -0.34 -3.14 -1.09
C ARG A 103 -0.42 -1.70 -1.53
N LEU A 104 -0.50 -1.44 -2.84
CA LEU A 104 -0.74 -0.08 -3.36
C LEU A 104 -2.04 0.52 -2.80
N ARG A 105 -3.12 -0.26 -2.73
CA ARG A 105 -4.41 0.18 -2.17
C ARG A 105 -4.35 0.37 -0.66
N MET A 106 -3.70 -0.56 0.04
CA MET A 106 -3.47 -0.45 1.48
C MET A 106 -2.69 0.82 1.81
N SER A 107 -1.61 1.08 1.08
CA SER A 107 -0.83 2.30 1.20
C SER A 107 -1.68 3.55 0.95
N ALA A 108 -2.50 3.56 -0.09
CA ALA A 108 -3.37 4.70 -0.39
C ALA A 108 -4.34 5.01 0.76
N ALA A 109 -4.95 3.99 1.35
CA ALA A 109 -5.82 4.15 2.52
C ALA A 109 -5.04 4.59 3.76
N MET A 110 -3.82 4.06 3.96
CA MET A 110 -2.94 4.47 5.06
C MET A 110 -2.48 5.92 4.91
N ILE A 111 -2.11 6.37 3.70
CA ILE A 111 -1.75 7.78 3.43
C ILE A 111 -2.90 8.70 3.82
N ALA A 112 -4.14 8.30 3.54
CA ALA A 112 -5.34 9.06 3.86
C ALA A 112 -5.77 8.98 5.33
N ALA A 113 -5.05 8.27 6.20
CA ALA A 113 -5.39 8.11 7.61
C ALA A 113 -5.48 9.47 8.33
N GLN A 114 -6.43 9.54 9.27
CA GLN A 114 -6.58 10.74 10.08
C GLN A 114 -5.33 10.98 10.93
N GLY A 115 -4.91 12.24 10.99
CA GLY A 115 -3.72 12.65 11.76
C GLY A 115 -2.42 12.62 10.97
N ASN A 116 -2.37 11.99 9.80
CA ASN A 116 -1.19 12.03 8.95
C ASN A 116 -0.89 13.45 8.45
N LYS A 117 0.40 13.75 8.36
CA LYS A 117 0.88 15.07 7.91
C LYS A 117 1.39 14.98 6.47
N PRO A 118 0.87 15.82 5.55
CA PRO A 118 1.34 15.84 4.16
C PRO A 118 2.86 16.06 4.04
N GLU A 119 3.44 16.85 4.95
CA GLU A 119 4.88 17.16 4.99
C GLU A 119 5.69 15.90 5.29
N THR A 120 5.26 15.11 6.26
CA THR A 120 5.90 13.85 6.64
C THR A 120 5.83 12.84 5.49
N ILE A 121 4.66 12.70 4.85
CA ILE A 121 4.48 11.84 3.68
C ILE A 121 5.40 12.26 2.54
N ALA A 122 5.45 13.55 2.20
CA ALA A 122 6.31 14.07 1.12
C ALA A 122 7.80 13.84 1.42
N PHE A 123 8.23 14.09 2.66
CA PHE A 123 9.59 13.82 3.09
C PHE A 123 9.97 12.34 2.97
N LEU A 124 9.11 11.45 3.46
CA LEU A 124 9.31 10.01 3.39
C LEU A 124 9.29 9.52 1.94
N ALA A 125 8.36 10.02 1.11
CA ALA A 125 8.29 9.68 -0.31
C ALA A 125 9.61 9.98 -1.03
N LYS A 126 10.20 11.15 -0.78
CA LYS A 126 11.50 11.53 -1.34
C LYS A 126 12.62 10.59 -0.88
N ARG A 127 12.67 10.27 0.41
CA ARG A 127 13.66 9.38 1.00
C ARG A 127 13.57 7.95 0.46
N GLU A 128 12.35 7.47 0.21
CA GLU A 128 12.06 6.14 -0.34
C GLU A 128 12.03 6.12 -1.88
N ARG A 129 12.26 7.25 -2.55
CA ARG A 129 12.19 7.41 -4.02
C ARG A 129 10.83 7.01 -4.61
N SER A 130 9.78 7.15 -3.83
CA SER A 130 8.41 6.75 -4.19
C SER A 130 7.50 7.93 -4.57
N GLU A 131 8.08 9.13 -4.80
CA GLU A 131 7.33 10.35 -5.14
C GLU A 131 6.35 10.15 -6.32
N PRO A 132 6.71 9.45 -7.42
CA PRO A 132 5.77 9.27 -8.53
C PRO A 132 4.53 8.48 -8.12
N ILE A 133 4.69 7.47 -7.25
CA ILE A 133 3.59 6.64 -6.74
C ILE A 133 2.72 7.45 -5.80
N VAL A 134 3.34 8.12 -4.83
CA VAL A 134 2.61 8.95 -3.84
C VAL A 134 1.88 10.10 -4.53
N ARG A 135 2.49 10.72 -5.55
CA ARG A 135 1.84 11.75 -6.36
C ARG A 135 0.61 11.21 -7.10
N HIS A 136 0.72 10.03 -7.72
CA HIS A 136 -0.42 9.39 -8.37
C HIS A 136 -1.56 9.10 -7.37
N ILE A 137 -1.23 8.56 -6.19
CA ILE A 137 -2.20 8.34 -5.11
C ILE A 137 -2.85 9.66 -4.69
N ALA A 138 -2.06 10.73 -4.53
CA ALA A 138 -2.58 12.03 -4.13
C ALA A 138 -3.48 12.67 -5.21
N GLN A 139 -3.18 12.47 -6.50
CA GLN A 139 -4.05 12.87 -7.61
C GLN A 139 -5.39 12.13 -7.55
N CYS A 140 -5.37 10.82 -7.36
CA CYS A 140 -6.57 10.02 -7.20
C CYS A 140 -7.37 10.44 -5.96
N GLY A 141 -6.69 10.69 -4.84
CA GLY A 141 -7.30 11.17 -3.61
C GLY A 141 -7.96 12.54 -3.78
N SER A 142 -7.29 13.47 -4.46
CA SER A 142 -7.84 14.81 -4.75
C SER A 142 -9.08 14.76 -5.65
N GLN A 143 -9.15 13.81 -6.57
CA GLN A 143 -10.34 13.62 -7.41
C GLN A 143 -11.49 12.95 -6.64
N ALA A 144 -11.18 12.00 -5.76
CA ALA A 144 -12.17 11.29 -4.95
C ALA A 144 -12.72 12.17 -3.80
N GLU A 145 -11.86 13.03 -3.24
CA GLU A 145 -12.17 13.90 -2.11
C GLU A 145 -11.79 15.37 -2.43
N PRO A 146 -12.48 16.05 -3.35
CA PRO A 146 -12.07 17.35 -3.86
C PRO A 146 -12.04 18.45 -2.78
N ASN A 147 -12.79 18.27 -1.70
CA ASN A 147 -12.85 19.21 -0.57
C ASN A 147 -11.83 18.90 0.53
N ASN A 148 -11.06 17.82 0.42
CA ASN A 148 -10.06 17.46 1.41
C ASN A 148 -8.75 18.23 1.16
N PRO A 149 -8.36 19.19 2.03
CA PRO A 149 -7.17 20.01 1.83
C PRO A 149 -5.87 19.20 1.92
N PHE A 150 -5.89 18.05 2.56
CA PHE A 150 -4.74 17.15 2.70
C PHE A 150 -4.12 16.81 1.34
N TRP A 151 -4.95 16.42 0.37
CA TRP A 151 -4.48 15.99 -0.94
C TRP A 151 -3.86 17.14 -1.74
N LYS A 152 -4.48 18.32 -1.68
CA LYS A 152 -3.96 19.53 -2.35
C LYS A 152 -2.60 19.91 -1.79
N LYS A 153 -2.46 19.88 -0.46
CA LYS A 153 -1.21 20.18 0.23
C LYS A 153 -0.13 19.17 -0.10
N LEU A 154 -0.46 17.87 -0.10
CA LEU A 154 0.48 16.80 -0.46
C LEU A 154 0.97 16.97 -1.91
N LEU A 155 0.07 17.24 -2.86
CA LEU A 155 0.42 17.49 -4.26
C LEU A 155 1.35 18.68 -4.45
N ALA A 156 1.17 19.76 -3.67
CA ALA A 156 2.03 20.94 -3.71
C ALA A 156 3.46 20.66 -3.20
N LEU A 157 3.61 19.70 -2.29
CA LEU A 157 4.90 19.31 -1.70
C LEU A 157 5.69 18.30 -2.54
N LEU A 158 5.01 17.57 -3.41
CA LEU A 158 5.63 16.55 -4.25
C LEU A 158 6.10 17.12 -5.59
N PRO A 159 7.27 16.70 -6.10
CA PRO A 159 7.75 17.16 -7.40
C PRO A 159 6.78 16.77 -8.51
N GLN A 160 6.74 17.59 -9.56
CA GLN A 160 6.00 17.23 -10.77
C GLN A 160 6.79 16.15 -11.51
N THR A 161 6.32 14.92 -11.39
CA THR A 161 6.88 13.76 -12.10
C THR A 161 5.95 13.34 -13.23
N PRO A 162 6.47 12.80 -14.34
CA PRO A 162 5.63 12.19 -15.36
C PRO A 162 4.70 11.15 -14.72
N ALA A 163 3.46 11.09 -15.19
CA ALA A 163 2.55 10.03 -14.75
C ALA A 163 3.13 8.66 -15.14
N PRO A 164 3.12 7.68 -14.24
CA PRO A 164 3.49 6.33 -14.59
C PRO A 164 2.61 5.81 -15.74
N ALA A 165 3.09 4.83 -16.49
CA ALA A 165 2.31 4.20 -17.52
C ALA A 165 0.97 3.65 -16.95
N ILE A 166 -0.09 3.74 -17.73
CA ILE A 166 -1.48 3.47 -17.27
C ILE A 166 -1.65 2.06 -16.71
N ASP A 167 -0.86 1.11 -17.19
CA ASP A 167 -0.88 -0.29 -16.76
C ASP A 167 -0.05 -0.57 -15.50
N VAL A 168 0.78 0.39 -15.05
CA VAL A 168 1.68 0.22 -13.90
C VAL A 168 0.97 0.52 -12.59
N LEU A 169 0.27 1.64 -12.52
CA LEU A 169 -0.50 2.02 -11.33
C LEU A 169 -2.01 2.00 -11.66
N PRO A 170 -2.85 1.61 -10.70
CA PRO A 170 -4.28 1.48 -10.95
C PRO A 170 -4.92 2.84 -11.21
N HIS A 171 -5.88 2.88 -12.14
CA HIS A 171 -6.73 4.04 -12.35
C HIS A 171 -7.55 4.38 -11.08
N LEU A 172 -7.96 5.65 -10.94
CA LEU A 172 -8.76 6.16 -9.83
C LEU A 172 -9.91 5.22 -9.42
N THR A 173 -10.70 4.77 -10.38
CA THR A 173 -11.83 3.89 -10.11
C THR A 173 -11.44 2.56 -9.45
N ARG A 174 -10.26 2.05 -9.75
CA ARG A 174 -9.73 0.83 -9.12
C ARG A 174 -9.11 1.10 -7.75
N PHE A 175 -8.53 2.28 -7.53
CA PHE A 175 -8.02 2.65 -6.21
C PHE A 175 -9.16 2.82 -5.21
N VAL A 176 -10.15 3.63 -5.56
CA VAL A 176 -11.23 3.99 -4.63
C VAL A 176 -12.26 2.88 -4.50
N ALA A 177 -12.57 2.17 -5.59
CA ALA A 177 -13.53 1.07 -5.60
C ALA A 177 -13.16 -0.09 -4.66
N MET A 178 -11.90 -0.22 -4.29
CA MET A 178 -11.44 -1.31 -3.43
C MET A 178 -11.06 -0.87 -2.02
N THR A 179 -11.12 0.42 -1.74
CA THR A 179 -10.90 0.98 -0.42
C THR A 179 -12.21 1.45 0.25
N GLY A 180 -13.36 1.12 -0.31
CA GLY A 180 -14.60 1.50 0.34
C GLY A 180 -15.81 1.68 -0.56
N LEU A 181 -16.01 0.82 -1.55
CA LEU A 181 -17.31 0.71 -2.20
C LEU A 181 -18.27 -0.04 -1.28
N THR A 182 -18.98 0.69 -0.44
CA THR A 182 -20.23 0.17 0.11
C THR A 182 -21.29 0.25 -0.99
N ARG A 183 -21.66 -0.88 -1.58
CA ARG A 183 -22.93 -1.04 -2.26
C ARG A 183 -24.06 -1.09 -1.23
N ALA A 184 -24.29 -0.03 -0.51
CA ALA A 184 -25.60 0.20 0.13
C ALA A 184 -26.51 0.71 -0.99
N GLY A 185 -27.52 -0.04 -1.37
CA GLY A 185 -28.36 0.18 -2.53
C GLY A 185 -28.72 1.64 -2.82
N LYS A 186 -28.66 2.05 -4.08
CA LYS A 186 -28.94 3.37 -4.64
C LYS A 186 -27.91 4.49 -4.38
N GLY A 187 -26.66 4.23 -4.59
CA GLY A 187 -25.62 5.25 -4.64
C GLY A 187 -24.31 4.71 -4.13
N ASN A 188 -23.49 4.24 -5.04
CA ASN A 188 -22.12 3.83 -4.72
C ASN A 188 -21.32 5.06 -4.30
N ARG A 189 -21.19 5.30 -3.01
CA ARG A 189 -20.22 6.27 -2.49
C ARG A 189 -18.89 5.56 -2.37
N MET A 190 -17.91 6.02 -3.12
CA MET A 190 -16.53 5.62 -2.96
C MET A 190 -15.97 6.26 -1.69
N GLN A 191 -15.54 5.46 -0.72
CA GLN A 191 -14.96 5.92 0.52
C GLN A 191 -13.60 5.24 0.75
N TRP A 192 -12.63 6.04 1.17
CA TRP A 192 -11.39 5.51 1.71
C TRP A 192 -11.65 4.98 3.13
N ILE A 193 -11.39 3.69 3.35
CA ILE A 193 -11.45 3.14 4.69
C ILE A 193 -10.08 3.30 5.30
N ARG A 194 -10.03 4.21 6.23
CA ARG A 194 -8.80 4.67 6.87
C ARG A 194 -8.57 3.89 8.15
N PRO A 195 -7.31 3.66 8.54
CA PRO A 195 -7.02 3.14 9.86
C PRO A 195 -7.53 4.12 10.93
N THR A 196 -8.05 3.54 11.99
CA THR A 196 -8.61 4.28 13.13
C THR A 196 -7.64 4.35 14.30
N LYS A 197 -6.55 3.61 14.23
CA LYS A 197 -5.51 3.55 15.26
C LYS A 197 -4.20 4.12 14.73
N PRO A 198 -3.45 4.87 15.55
CA PRO A 198 -2.11 5.34 15.21
C PRO A 198 -1.10 4.19 15.11
#